data_669555aec6f8b19bf8e26580e6fbf6de
#
_entry.id   669555aec6f8b19bf8e26580e6fbf6de
#
_cell.length_a   1.000
_cell.length_b   1.000
_cell.length_c   1.000
_cell.angle_alpha   90.00
_cell.angle_beta   90.00
_cell.angle_gamma   90.00
#
_symmetry.space_group_name_H-M   'P 1'
#
loop_
_entity.id
_entity.type
_entity.pdbx_description
1 polymer ?
#
loop_
_entity_poly.entity_id
_entity_poly.type
_entity_poly.pdbx_seq_one_letter_code
_entity_poly.pdbx_strand_id
1 'polypeptide(L)'
;MGRKKVDLTLRKVRSSLTNGSELLRDVDHRTAYMRRLRDLLVAHENDLGGADLLSEGQRAIIRRAVLITIQCELMETKFAEHAGSASQPDLDCYQRCANTLRRLIQSLSLHQGRKPRELNPLDDEVMDIYASELEATP
;
A
#
# COMPACT_ATOMS: atom_id res chain seq x y z
N MET A 1 -47.37 -1.88 6.85
CA MET A 1 -46.12 -2.24 7.52
C MET A 1 -44.94 -1.91 6.58
N GLY A 2 -44.32 -0.76 6.79
CA GLY A 2 -43.22 -0.31 5.96
C GLY A 2 -41.94 -1.08 6.27
N ARG A 3 -41.39 -1.81 5.28
CA ARG A 3 -40.05 -2.38 5.35
C ARG A 3 -39.04 -1.21 5.40
N LYS A 4 -38.38 -1.03 6.53
CA LYS A 4 -37.22 -0.14 6.63
C LYS A 4 -36.19 -0.61 5.60
N LYS A 5 -35.92 0.24 4.59
CA LYS A 5 -34.74 0.07 3.72
C LYS A 5 -33.52 0.11 4.64
N VAL A 6 -32.84 -1.02 4.76
CA VAL A 6 -31.53 -1.08 5.41
C VAL A 6 -30.59 -0.29 4.51
N ASP A 7 -30.15 0.85 5.03
CA ASP A 7 -29.17 1.70 4.35
C ASP A 7 -27.82 0.94 4.34
N LEU A 8 -27.49 0.35 3.19
CA LEU A 8 -26.30 -0.44 2.95
C LEU A 8 -25.05 0.44 2.70
N THR A 9 -25.09 1.72 3.06
CA THR A 9 -23.89 2.49 3.27
C THR A 9 -23.25 2.07 4.58
N LEU A 10 -22.76 0.83 4.61
CA LEU A 10 -21.79 0.40 5.61
C LEU A 10 -20.56 1.28 5.44
N ARG A 11 -20.56 2.45 6.08
CA ARG A 11 -19.37 3.15 6.45
C ARG A 11 -18.49 2.09 7.10
N LYS A 12 -17.50 1.59 6.38
CA LYS A 12 -16.46 0.75 6.97
C LYS A 12 -15.85 1.58 8.10
N VAL A 13 -16.33 1.37 9.32
CA VAL A 13 -15.70 1.93 10.51
C VAL A 13 -14.36 1.22 10.62
N ARG A 14 -13.36 1.77 9.92
CA ARG A 14 -12.00 1.29 10.03
C ARG A 14 -11.55 1.59 11.44
N SER A 15 -10.98 0.60 12.12
CA SER A 15 -10.35 0.85 13.42
C SER A 15 -9.27 1.93 13.25
N SER A 16 -8.98 2.67 14.30
CA SER A 16 -7.94 3.69 14.33
C SER A 16 -6.56 3.15 13.91
N LEU A 17 -6.29 1.89 14.16
CA LEU A 17 -5.10 1.17 13.66
C LEU A 17 -5.13 0.99 12.14
N THR A 18 -6.27 0.66 11.56
CA THR A 18 -6.46 0.46 10.11
C THR A 18 -6.46 1.79 9.36
N ASN A 19 -6.99 2.86 9.98
CA ASN A 19 -6.98 4.22 9.48
C ASN A 19 -5.58 4.85 9.45
N GLY A 20 -4.59 4.26 10.14
CA GLY A 20 -3.28 4.86 10.32
C GLY A 20 -3.24 6.02 11.31
N SER A 21 -4.38 6.44 11.89
CA SER A 21 -4.44 7.56 12.85
C SER A 21 -3.78 7.24 14.18
N GLU A 22 -3.72 5.97 14.56
CA GLU A 22 -3.02 5.49 15.77
C GLU A 22 -1.69 4.82 15.45
N LEU A 23 -1.24 4.85 14.21
CA LEU A 23 0.10 4.44 13.86
C LEU A 23 1.09 5.40 14.52
N LEU A 24 1.98 4.88 15.33
CA LEU A 24 2.93 5.69 16.09
C LEU A 24 2.25 6.50 17.21
N ARG A 25 1.46 5.84 18.05
CA ARG A 25 0.62 6.39 19.09
C ARG A 25 1.38 7.34 19.99
N ASP A 26 2.51 7.28 20.37
CA ASP A 26 3.23 8.14 21.34
C ASP A 26 4.24 9.10 20.68
N VAL A 27 4.07 9.38 19.38
CA VAL A 27 4.97 10.27 18.64
C VAL A 27 4.33 11.65 18.45
N ASP A 28 5.10 12.71 18.69
CA ASP A 28 4.66 14.08 18.38
C ASP A 28 4.48 14.24 16.86
N HIS A 29 3.22 14.36 16.44
CA HIS A 29 2.83 14.53 15.04
C HIS A 29 3.23 15.87 14.42
N ARG A 30 3.80 16.79 15.19
CA ARG A 30 4.25 18.13 14.75
C ARG A 30 5.68 18.13 14.22
N THR A 31 6.42 17.05 14.44
CA THR A 31 7.82 16.95 14.00
C THR A 31 7.95 17.00 12.47
N ALA A 32 9.11 17.46 12.00
CA ALA A 32 9.44 17.48 10.57
C ALA A 32 9.38 16.05 9.98
N TYR A 33 9.82 15.06 10.75
CA TYR A 33 9.71 13.64 10.41
C TYR A 33 8.27 13.23 10.12
N MET A 34 7.34 13.53 11.02
CA MET A 34 5.92 13.16 10.87
C MET A 34 5.23 13.92 9.73
N ARG A 35 5.63 15.17 9.46
CA ARG A 35 5.15 15.90 8.28
C ARG A 35 5.63 15.22 7.00
N ARG A 36 6.92 14.95 6.89
CA ARG A 36 7.50 14.25 5.73
C ARG A 36 6.85 12.90 5.48
N LEU A 37 6.62 12.13 6.56
CA LEU A 37 5.96 10.83 6.49
C LEU A 37 4.55 10.94 5.89
N ARG A 38 3.74 11.90 6.35
CA ARG A 38 2.40 12.12 5.81
C ARG A 38 2.42 12.58 4.35
N ASP A 39 3.30 13.49 4.00
CA ASP A 39 3.42 14.00 2.64
C ASP A 39 3.77 12.87 1.66
N LEU A 40 4.69 12.00 2.03
CA LEU A 40 5.07 10.83 1.22
C LEU A 40 3.94 9.78 1.14
N LEU A 41 3.22 9.54 2.23
CA LEU A 41 2.05 8.64 2.21
C LEU A 41 1.01 9.13 1.22
N VAL A 42 0.64 10.40 1.30
CA VAL A 42 -0.35 11.02 0.39
C VAL A 42 0.14 10.99 -1.05
N ALA A 43 1.42 11.28 -1.31
CA ALA A 43 1.99 11.22 -2.64
C ALA A 43 1.88 9.82 -3.26
N HIS A 44 2.32 8.78 -2.54
CA HIS A 44 2.22 7.40 -3.03
C HIS A 44 0.77 6.92 -3.19
N GLU A 45 -0.13 7.31 -2.29
CA GLU A 45 -1.55 7.00 -2.43
C GLU A 45 -2.15 7.63 -3.68
N ASN A 46 -1.82 8.90 -3.96
CA ASN A 46 -2.27 9.60 -5.16
C ASN A 46 -1.71 8.97 -6.45
N ASP A 47 -0.43 8.59 -6.45
CA ASP A 47 0.21 7.92 -7.60
C ASP A 47 -0.48 6.59 -7.95
N LEU A 48 -1.09 5.95 -6.97
CA LEU A 48 -1.83 4.69 -7.14
C LEU A 48 -3.33 4.87 -7.38
N GLY A 49 -3.78 6.11 -7.61
CA GLY A 49 -5.18 6.43 -7.94
C GLY A 49 -6.03 6.89 -6.76
N GLY A 50 -5.44 7.09 -5.60
CA GLY A 50 -6.10 7.61 -4.41
C GLY A 50 -6.35 6.55 -3.33
N ALA A 51 -6.43 7.01 -2.09
CA ALA A 51 -6.53 6.15 -0.91
C ALA A 51 -7.73 5.19 -0.94
N ASP A 52 -8.84 5.58 -1.59
CA ASP A 52 -10.06 4.78 -1.61
C ASP A 52 -9.96 3.54 -2.50
N LEU A 53 -9.07 3.56 -3.49
CA LEU A 53 -8.86 2.46 -4.43
C LEU A 53 -7.83 1.44 -3.94
N LEU A 54 -7.11 1.74 -2.87
CA LEU A 54 -6.03 0.91 -2.37
C LEU A 54 -6.56 -0.24 -1.49
N SER A 55 -6.04 -1.43 -1.75
CA SER A 55 -6.21 -2.57 -0.85
C SER A 55 -5.42 -2.35 0.44
N GLU A 56 -5.79 -3.05 1.51
CA GLU A 56 -5.06 -2.99 2.78
C GLU A 56 -3.60 -3.45 2.63
N GLY A 57 -3.36 -4.45 1.77
CA GLY A 57 -2.01 -4.90 1.44
C GLY A 57 -1.16 -3.81 0.78
N GLN A 58 -1.74 -3.09 -0.19
CA GLN A 58 -1.06 -1.96 -0.84
C GLN A 58 -0.74 -0.85 0.15
N ARG A 59 -1.67 -0.48 1.03
CA ARG A 59 -1.44 0.52 2.10
C ARG A 59 -0.31 0.09 3.03
N ALA A 60 -0.26 -1.19 3.40
CA ALA A 60 0.81 -1.72 4.22
C ALA A 60 2.19 -1.65 3.53
N ILE A 61 2.25 -1.88 2.22
CA ILE A 61 3.47 -1.77 1.42
C ILE A 61 3.89 -0.30 1.29
N ILE A 62 2.97 0.62 0.96
CA ILE A 62 3.23 2.05 0.88
C ILE A 62 3.84 2.56 2.18
N ARG A 63 3.25 2.22 3.32
CA ARG A 63 3.75 2.64 4.64
C ARG A 63 5.20 2.20 4.88
N ARG A 64 5.53 0.95 4.54
CA ARG A 64 6.90 0.44 4.66
C ARG A 64 7.85 1.14 3.69
N ALA A 65 7.41 1.38 2.45
CA ALA A 65 8.20 2.11 1.46
C ALA A 65 8.51 3.54 1.94
N VAL A 66 7.53 4.24 2.48
CA VAL A 66 7.70 5.59 3.03
C VAL A 66 8.67 5.62 4.20
N LEU A 67 8.55 4.68 5.15
CA LEU A 67 9.47 4.60 6.29
C LEU A 67 10.91 4.35 5.85
N ILE A 68 11.13 3.48 4.87
CA ILE A 68 12.46 3.20 4.34
C ILE A 68 12.97 4.40 3.52
N THR A 69 12.12 5.10 2.78
CA THR A 69 12.49 6.33 2.06
C THR A 69 13.04 7.37 3.03
N ILE A 70 12.34 7.64 4.12
CA ILE A 70 12.81 8.60 5.13
C ILE A 70 14.12 8.13 5.76
N GLN A 71 14.28 6.84 6.00
CA GLN A 71 15.53 6.31 6.52
C GLN A 71 16.70 6.54 5.55
N CYS A 72 16.48 6.36 4.24
CA CYS A 72 17.48 6.68 3.22
C CYS A 72 17.80 8.18 3.23
N GLU A 73 16.80 9.06 3.25
CA GLU A 73 16.98 10.52 3.29
C GLU A 73 17.79 10.98 4.51
N LEU A 74 17.57 10.36 5.68
CA LEU A 74 18.34 10.65 6.90
C LEU A 74 19.82 10.22 6.76
N MET A 75 20.06 9.08 6.13
CA MET A 75 21.42 8.60 5.88
C MET A 75 22.12 9.48 4.84
N GLU A 76 21.45 9.90 3.78
CA GLU A 76 21.96 10.82 2.77
C GLU A 76 22.33 12.18 3.38
N THR A 77 21.49 12.70 4.29
CA THR A 77 21.80 13.91 5.05
C THR A 77 23.07 13.74 5.87
N LYS A 78 23.20 12.63 6.60
CA LYS A 78 24.40 12.31 7.37
C LYS A 78 25.65 12.21 6.49
N PHE A 79 25.54 11.61 5.31
CA PHE A 79 26.66 11.54 4.35
C PHE A 79 27.05 12.93 3.84
N ALA A 80 26.08 13.78 3.53
CA ALA A 80 26.32 15.15 3.09
C ALA A 80 27.02 15.99 4.17
N GLU A 81 26.62 15.87 5.43
CA GLU A 81 27.27 16.54 6.57
C GLU A 81 28.74 16.15 6.75
N HIS A 82 29.11 14.92 6.34
CA HIS A 82 30.49 14.41 6.37
C HIS A 82 31.20 14.49 5.02
N ALA A 83 30.81 15.45 4.15
CA ALA A 83 31.40 15.69 2.84
C ALA A 83 31.44 14.42 1.95
N GLY A 84 30.42 13.57 2.03
CA GLY A 84 30.33 12.32 1.28
C GLY A 84 31.10 11.16 1.90
N SER A 85 31.77 11.36 3.02
CA SER A 85 32.43 10.28 3.75
C SER A 85 31.40 9.45 4.51
N ALA A 86 31.40 8.15 4.27
CA ALA A 86 30.52 7.20 4.96
C ALA A 86 31.33 5.99 5.43
N SER A 87 31.00 5.46 6.59
CA SER A 87 31.59 4.20 7.05
C SER A 87 31.07 3.02 6.23
N GLN A 88 31.85 1.95 6.11
CA GLN A 88 31.41 0.75 5.40
C GLN A 88 30.09 0.19 5.95
N PRO A 89 29.86 0.09 7.27
CA PRO A 89 28.57 -0.33 7.81
C PRO A 89 27.39 0.58 7.43
N ASP A 90 27.61 1.91 7.35
CA ASP A 90 26.57 2.86 6.93
C ASP A 90 26.22 2.67 5.45
N LEU A 91 27.23 2.47 4.57
CA LEU A 91 27.01 2.17 3.17
C LEU A 91 26.29 0.84 2.95
N ASP A 92 26.63 -0.20 3.70
CA ASP A 92 25.97 -1.49 3.63
C ASP A 92 24.50 -1.40 4.10
N CYS A 93 24.24 -0.60 5.14
CA CYS A 93 22.90 -0.31 5.62
C CYS A 93 22.10 0.43 4.56
N TYR A 94 22.66 1.49 3.98
CA TYR A 94 22.02 2.27 2.93
C TYR A 94 21.67 1.41 1.71
N GLN A 95 22.61 0.58 1.23
CA GLN A 95 22.36 -0.32 0.11
C GLN A 95 21.23 -1.31 0.38
N ARG A 96 21.15 -1.87 1.60
CA ARG A 96 20.05 -2.76 2.00
C ARG A 96 18.71 -2.02 2.00
N CYS A 97 18.66 -0.81 2.56
CA CYS A 97 17.46 0.02 2.56
C CYS A 97 17.02 0.35 1.13
N ALA A 98 17.93 0.81 0.28
CA ALA A 98 17.65 1.16 -1.12
C ALA A 98 17.16 -0.05 -1.94
N ASN A 99 17.77 -1.23 -1.76
CA ASN A 99 17.33 -2.46 -2.41
C ASN A 99 15.94 -2.91 -1.93
N THR A 100 15.65 -2.78 -0.64
CA THR A 100 14.34 -3.10 -0.09
C THR A 100 13.29 -2.14 -0.63
N LEU A 101 13.59 -0.83 -0.66
CA LEU A 101 12.71 0.20 -1.21
C LEU A 101 12.37 -0.10 -2.67
N ARG A 102 13.38 -0.42 -3.49
CA ARG A 102 13.18 -0.79 -4.89
C ARG A 102 12.20 -1.96 -5.05
N ARG A 103 12.34 -3.00 -4.23
CA ARG A 103 11.44 -4.18 -4.26
C ARG A 103 10.00 -3.82 -3.87
N LEU A 104 9.83 -2.98 -2.85
CA LEU A 104 8.51 -2.52 -2.42
C LEU A 104 7.82 -1.70 -3.52
N ILE A 105 8.53 -0.76 -4.15
CA ILE A 105 8.02 0.06 -5.26
C ILE A 105 7.67 -0.83 -6.46
N GLN A 106 8.52 -1.77 -6.82
CA GLN A 106 8.23 -2.74 -7.89
C GLN A 106 6.98 -3.56 -7.61
N SER A 107 6.79 -4.00 -6.35
CA SER A 107 5.60 -4.72 -5.94
C SER A 107 4.33 -3.87 -6.12
N LEU A 108 4.37 -2.57 -5.79
CA LEU A 108 3.25 -1.66 -6.01
C LEU A 108 2.94 -1.45 -7.50
N SER A 109 3.97 -1.29 -8.33
CA SER A 109 3.83 -1.10 -9.78
C SER A 109 3.21 -2.32 -10.47
N LEU A 110 3.55 -3.52 -10.05
CA LEU A 110 2.95 -4.76 -10.57
C LEU A 110 1.45 -4.86 -10.27
N HIS A 111 1.00 -4.24 -9.18
CA HIS A 111 -0.43 -4.19 -8.85
C HIS A 111 -1.20 -3.14 -9.68
N GLN A 112 -0.54 -2.09 -10.16
CA GLN A 112 -1.16 -1.10 -11.07
C GLN A 112 -1.45 -1.68 -12.46
N GLY A 113 -0.63 -2.61 -12.93
CA GLY A 113 -0.79 -3.27 -14.24
C GLY A 113 -1.86 -4.35 -14.28
N ARG A 114 -2.38 -4.78 -13.15
CA ARG A 114 -3.55 -5.64 -13.09
C ARG A 114 -4.81 -4.79 -13.19
N LYS A 115 -5.24 -4.49 -14.44
CA LYS A 115 -6.65 -4.24 -14.71
C LYS A 115 -7.45 -5.36 -14.03
N PRO A 116 -8.62 -5.05 -13.41
CA PRO A 116 -9.55 -6.10 -13.04
C PRO A 116 -9.60 -7.05 -14.22
N ARG A 117 -9.36 -8.33 -14.02
CA ARG A 117 -9.46 -9.33 -15.07
C ARG A 117 -10.87 -9.14 -15.65
N GLU A 118 -10.96 -8.54 -16.84
CA GLU A 118 -12.19 -8.58 -17.61
C GLU A 118 -12.50 -10.07 -17.73
N LEU A 119 -13.59 -10.48 -17.12
CA LEU A 119 -14.09 -11.84 -17.23
C LEU A 119 -14.11 -12.13 -18.72
N ASN A 120 -13.25 -13.05 -19.16
CA ASN A 120 -13.23 -13.44 -20.54
C ASN A 120 -14.58 -14.11 -20.80
N PRO A 121 -15.35 -13.69 -21.83
CA PRO A 121 -16.62 -14.32 -22.15
C PRO A 121 -16.53 -15.85 -22.24
N LEU A 122 -15.36 -16.40 -22.57
CA LEU A 122 -15.07 -17.82 -22.55
C LEU A 122 -15.06 -18.47 -21.14
N ASP A 123 -14.80 -17.67 -20.09
CA ASP A 123 -14.85 -18.17 -18.71
C ASP A 123 -16.30 -18.37 -18.25
N ASP A 124 -17.25 -17.54 -18.76
CA ASP A 124 -18.69 -17.69 -18.49
C ASP A 124 -19.26 -18.89 -19.27
N GLU A 125 -18.85 -19.09 -20.53
CA GLU A 125 -19.28 -20.21 -21.34
C GLU A 125 -18.79 -21.57 -20.77
N VAL A 126 -17.59 -21.60 -20.21
CA VAL A 126 -17.05 -22.80 -19.53
C VAL A 126 -17.80 -23.07 -18.23
N MET A 127 -18.15 -22.05 -17.46
CA MET A 127 -18.92 -22.21 -16.21
C MET A 127 -20.35 -22.70 -16.49
N ASP A 128 -20.98 -22.25 -17.56
CA ASP A 128 -22.31 -22.72 -17.98
C ASP A 128 -22.29 -24.19 -18.43
N ILE A 129 -21.22 -24.63 -19.08
CA ILE A 129 -21.02 -26.04 -19.46
C ILE A 129 -20.89 -26.91 -18.20
N TYR A 130 -20.09 -26.51 -17.22
CA TYR A 130 -19.93 -27.23 -15.96
C TYR A 130 -21.23 -27.27 -15.15
N ALA A 131 -21.99 -26.19 -15.12
CA ALA A 131 -23.27 -26.14 -14.44
C ALA A 131 -24.29 -27.11 -15.06
N SER A 132 -24.35 -27.17 -16.42
CA SER A 132 -25.23 -28.09 -17.12
C SER A 132 -24.86 -29.57 -16.97
N GLU A 133 -23.56 -29.89 -16.85
CA GLU A 133 -23.10 -31.27 -16.59
C GLU A 133 -23.41 -31.73 -15.15
N LEU A 134 -23.37 -30.82 -14.17
CA LEU A 134 -23.74 -31.14 -12.79
C LEU A 134 -25.24 -31.40 -12.60
N GLU A 135 -26.11 -30.76 -13.38
CA GLU A 135 -27.56 -31.00 -13.38
C GLU A 135 -27.99 -32.24 -14.14
N ALA A 136 -27.13 -32.75 -15.02
CA ALA A 136 -27.39 -33.95 -15.84
C ALA A 136 -27.02 -35.29 -15.20
N THR A 137 -26.47 -35.27 -13.97
CA THR A 137 -26.11 -36.51 -13.24
C THR A 137 -27.31 -36.95 -12.40
N PRO A 138 -27.92 -38.15 -12.68
CA PRO A 138 -29.09 -38.66 -11.95
C PRO A 138 -28.75 -39.08 -10.51
#